data_3f4e789a62a5b5d0f755f9bb955c33bd
#
_entry.id   3f4e789a62a5b5d0f755f9bb955c33bd
#
_cell.length_a   1.000
_cell.length_b   1.000
_cell.length_c   1.000
_cell.angle_alpha   90.00
_cell.angle_beta   90.00
_cell.angle_gamma   90.00
#
_symmetry.space_group_name_H-M   'P 1'
#
loop_
_entity.id
_entity.type
_entity.pdbx_description
1 polymer ?
#
loop_
_entity_poly.entity_id
_entity_poly.type
_entity_poly.pdbx_seq_one_letter_code
_entity_poly.pdbx_strand_id
1 'polypeptide(L)'
;MNTNNTNDSVINVAEYYSNSDIRIKKISKPLIKEKEILVKMQACGICGTDVMEWYRKASAPKILGHEMSGTIVEIGKQVKHFKINDRVFVSHHVPCFDCYYCDNEQYSA
;
A
#
# COMPACT_ATOMS: atom_id res chain seq x y z
N MET A 1 19.08 -23.91 15.13
CA MET A 1 19.92 -22.77 14.69
C MET A 1 19.01 -21.61 14.34
N ASN A 2 18.86 -20.71 15.25
CA ASN A 2 18.05 -19.51 15.05
C ASN A 2 18.94 -18.43 14.47
N THR A 3 18.96 -18.30 13.14
CA THR A 3 19.37 -17.05 12.54
C THR A 3 18.21 -16.09 12.67
N ASN A 4 18.16 -15.36 13.77
CA ASN A 4 17.30 -14.20 13.91
C ASN A 4 17.75 -13.18 12.86
N ASN A 5 17.09 -13.21 11.71
CA ASN A 5 17.21 -12.17 10.70
C ASN A 5 16.49 -10.93 11.25
N THR A 6 17.21 -10.12 12.01
CA THR A 6 16.78 -8.80 12.47
C THR A 6 16.52 -7.81 11.32
N ASN A 7 16.77 -8.22 10.06
CA ASN A 7 16.54 -7.44 8.86
C ASN A 7 15.10 -7.50 8.32
N ASP A 8 14.25 -8.43 8.76
CA ASP A 8 12.89 -8.59 8.25
C ASP A 8 11.88 -7.57 8.81
N SER A 9 12.29 -6.76 9.79
CA SER A 9 11.39 -5.78 10.45
C SER A 9 11.44 -4.38 9.86
N VAL A 10 12.36 -4.10 8.94
CA VAL A 10 12.58 -2.78 8.34
C VAL A 10 12.49 -2.88 6.82
N ILE A 11 11.78 -1.94 6.22
CA ILE A 11 11.64 -1.82 4.76
C ILE A 11 12.07 -0.45 4.27
N ASN A 12 12.51 -0.38 3.01
CA ASN A 12 12.78 0.87 2.33
C ASN A 12 11.54 1.35 1.59
N VAL A 13 11.25 2.64 1.70
CA VAL A 13 10.16 3.30 0.98
C VAL A 13 10.68 4.55 0.29
N ALA A 14 10.01 4.96 -0.78
CA ALA A 14 10.27 6.23 -1.44
C ALA A 14 9.28 7.27 -0.89
N GLU A 15 9.80 8.28 -0.21
CA GLU A 15 9.01 9.37 0.35
C GLU A 15 9.09 10.59 -0.58
N TYR A 16 7.94 11.02 -1.05
CA TYR A 16 7.79 12.12 -2.00
C TYR A 16 7.67 13.46 -1.27
N TYR A 17 8.49 14.43 -1.67
CA TYR A 17 8.45 15.83 -1.24
C TYR A 17 8.05 16.76 -2.38
N SER A 18 8.57 16.52 -3.58
CA SER A 18 8.25 17.23 -4.83
C SER A 18 8.65 16.35 -6.03
N ASN A 19 8.32 16.77 -7.25
CA ASN A 19 8.72 16.02 -8.45
C ASN A 19 10.25 15.93 -8.63
N SER A 20 11.01 16.79 -7.99
CA SER A 20 12.48 16.79 -8.00
C SER A 20 13.11 16.32 -6.69
N ASP A 21 12.32 15.96 -5.69
CA ASP A 21 12.81 15.55 -4.37
C ASP A 21 12.06 14.32 -3.86
N ILE A 22 12.63 13.15 -4.12
CA ILE A 22 12.15 11.86 -3.65
C ILE A 22 13.28 11.22 -2.86
N ARG A 23 12.99 10.79 -1.63
CA ARG A 23 13.99 10.27 -0.71
C ARG A 23 13.69 8.84 -0.32
N ILE A 24 14.74 8.01 -0.25
CA ILE A 24 14.64 6.66 0.31
C ILE A 24 14.68 6.75 1.83
N LYS A 25 13.68 6.19 2.47
CA LYS A 25 13.52 6.17 3.92
C LYS A 25 13.34 4.74 4.41
N LYS A 26 13.91 4.43 5.57
CA LYS A 26 13.67 3.17 6.27
C LYS A 26 12.51 3.34 7.24
N ILE A 27 11.54 2.43 7.16
CA ILE A 27 10.41 2.37 8.10
C ILE A 27 10.25 0.95 8.63
N SER A 28 9.56 0.82 9.75
CA SER A 28 9.18 -0.50 10.23
C SER A 28 8.20 -1.17 9.27
N LYS A 29 8.35 -2.47 9.06
CA LYS A 29 7.39 -3.28 8.31
C LYS A 29 6.01 -3.12 8.96
N PRO A 30 4.95 -2.86 8.17
CA PRO A 30 3.59 -2.75 8.70
C PRO A 30 3.15 -4.02 9.44
N LEU A 31 2.43 -3.85 10.54
CA LEU A 31 1.77 -4.94 11.24
C LEU A 31 0.31 -5.01 10.79
N ILE A 32 -0.14 -6.21 10.47
CA ILE A 32 -1.52 -6.44 10.02
C ILE A 32 -2.47 -6.73 11.19
N LYS A 33 -3.72 -6.34 10.99
CA LYS A 33 -4.85 -6.68 11.87
C LYS A 33 -5.53 -7.95 11.36
N GLU A 34 -6.54 -8.41 12.11
CA GLU A 34 -7.23 -9.69 11.85
C GLU A 34 -7.89 -9.79 10.46
N LYS A 35 -8.32 -8.67 9.88
CA LYS A 35 -8.97 -8.61 8.57
C LYS A 35 -8.07 -8.11 7.44
N GLU A 36 -6.79 -7.92 7.71
CA GLU A 36 -5.83 -7.36 6.78
C GLU A 36 -4.89 -8.43 6.22
N ILE A 37 -4.31 -8.15 5.09
CA ILE A 37 -3.25 -8.94 4.48
C ILE A 37 -2.01 -8.07 4.27
N LEU A 38 -0.83 -8.68 4.33
CA LEU A 38 0.42 -8.03 3.95
C LEU A 38 0.86 -8.53 2.59
N VAL A 39 1.06 -7.60 1.67
CA VAL A 39 1.51 -7.88 0.32
C VAL A 39 2.96 -7.44 0.16
N LYS A 40 3.83 -8.35 -0.25
CA LYS A 40 5.18 -8.02 -0.71
C LYS A 40 5.06 -7.47 -2.12
N MET A 41 5.23 -6.16 -2.27
CA MET A 41 5.17 -5.47 -3.56
C MET A 41 6.28 -5.96 -4.49
N GLN A 42 5.92 -6.28 -5.72
CA GLN A 42 6.85 -6.68 -6.78
C GLN A 42 6.95 -5.63 -7.88
N ALA A 43 5.86 -4.93 -8.15
CA ALA A 43 5.81 -3.83 -9.10
C ALA A 43 4.80 -2.78 -8.66
N CYS A 44 5.10 -1.52 -8.95
CA CYS A 44 4.19 -0.40 -8.77
C CYS A 44 4.28 0.51 -9.99
N GLY A 45 3.16 0.67 -10.67
CA GLY A 45 3.05 1.61 -11.81
C GLY A 45 3.13 3.05 -11.35
N ILE A 46 3.60 3.94 -12.24
CA ILE A 46 3.54 5.38 -12.04
C ILE A 46 2.34 5.91 -12.82
N CYS A 47 1.38 6.47 -12.10
CA CYS A 47 0.21 7.11 -12.68
C CYS A 47 0.51 8.57 -13.03
N GLY A 48 -0.23 9.11 -13.99
CA GLY A 48 -0.18 10.55 -14.31
C GLY A 48 -0.44 11.43 -13.09
N THR A 49 -1.25 10.99 -12.14
CA THR A 49 -1.52 11.74 -10.91
C THR A 49 -0.32 11.82 -9.97
N ASP A 50 0.66 10.93 -10.09
CA ASP A 50 1.86 10.94 -9.26
C ASP A 50 2.79 12.11 -9.61
N VAL A 51 2.72 12.60 -10.84
CA VAL A 51 3.53 13.73 -11.32
C VAL A 51 2.78 15.06 -11.33
N MET A 52 1.55 15.09 -10.87
CA MET A 52 0.77 16.31 -10.66
C MET A 52 1.22 17.00 -9.36
N GLU A 53 2.29 17.78 -9.45
CA GLU A 53 2.96 18.35 -8.27
C GLU A 53 2.04 19.24 -7.44
N TRP A 54 1.22 20.06 -8.07
CA TRP A 54 0.26 20.92 -7.38
C TRP A 54 -0.72 20.12 -6.49
N TYR A 55 -1.08 18.92 -6.93
CA TYR A 55 -1.95 18.01 -6.18
C TYR A 55 -1.20 17.24 -5.09
N ARG A 56 -0.02 16.70 -5.43
CA ARG A 56 0.77 15.87 -4.51
C ARG A 56 1.47 16.68 -3.43
N LYS A 57 1.96 17.85 -3.76
CA LYS A 57 2.70 18.71 -2.82
C LYS A 57 1.85 19.17 -1.63
N ALA A 58 0.54 19.33 -1.81
CA ALA A 58 -0.38 19.68 -0.74
C ALA A 58 -0.42 18.65 0.39
N SER A 59 -0.13 17.39 0.10
CA SER A 59 -0.11 16.28 1.07
C SER A 59 1.31 15.75 1.38
N ALA A 60 2.35 16.36 0.81
CA ALA A 60 3.74 15.97 1.08
C ALA A 60 4.20 16.36 2.50
N PRO A 61 5.15 15.62 3.13
CA PRO A 61 5.78 14.42 2.58
C PRO A 61 4.86 13.19 2.64
N LYS A 62 4.94 12.32 1.64
CA LYS A 62 4.06 11.15 1.54
C LYS A 62 4.70 10.01 0.75
N ILE A 63 4.43 8.79 1.15
CA ILE A 63 4.73 7.61 0.35
C ILE A 63 3.64 7.49 -0.70
N LEU A 64 4.00 7.60 -1.98
CA LEU A 64 3.09 7.46 -3.11
C LEU A 64 3.08 6.03 -3.64
N GLY A 65 2.08 5.72 -4.44
CA GLY A 65 1.90 4.46 -5.12
C GLY A 65 0.47 3.94 -4.95
N HIS A 66 -0.21 3.64 -6.06
CA HIS A 66 -1.59 3.15 -6.04
C HIS A 66 -1.90 2.19 -7.20
N GLU A 67 -0.88 1.75 -7.91
CA GLU A 67 -0.98 0.77 -9.00
C GLU A 67 -0.04 -0.40 -8.71
N MET A 68 -0.29 -1.09 -7.59
CA MET A 68 0.61 -2.08 -7.02
C MET A 68 0.18 -3.50 -7.35
N SER A 69 1.16 -4.35 -7.60
CA SER A 69 0.99 -5.80 -7.62
C SER A 69 2.07 -6.49 -6.78
N GLY A 70 1.75 -7.65 -6.27
CA GLY A 70 2.68 -8.39 -5.44
C GLY A 70 2.15 -9.74 -5.00
N THR A 71 2.81 -10.29 -4.01
CA THR A 71 2.51 -11.61 -3.45
C THR A 71 2.13 -11.47 -1.98
N ILE A 72 1.10 -12.15 -1.55
CA ILE A 72 0.67 -12.17 -0.14
C ILE A 72 1.71 -12.92 0.69
N VAL A 73 2.18 -12.28 1.75
CA VAL A 73 3.17 -12.84 2.69
C VAL A 73 2.64 -13.05 4.10
N GLU A 74 1.60 -12.32 4.50
CA GLU A 74 0.91 -12.53 5.78
C GLU A 74 -0.59 -12.33 5.61
N ILE A 75 -1.36 -13.08 6.38
CA ILE A 75 -2.84 -13.07 6.36
C ILE A 75 -3.36 -12.96 7.79
N GLY A 76 -4.28 -12.02 8.01
CA GLY A 76 -5.00 -11.89 9.27
C GLY A 76 -5.95 -13.06 9.51
N LYS A 77 -6.22 -13.38 10.77
CA LYS A 77 -6.99 -14.57 11.19
C LYS A 77 -8.43 -14.63 10.65
N GLN A 78 -9.01 -13.49 10.28
CA GLN A 78 -10.38 -13.41 9.77
C GLN A 78 -10.45 -13.32 8.24
N VAL A 79 -9.32 -13.37 7.53
CA VAL A 79 -9.28 -13.38 6.07
C VAL A 79 -9.55 -14.79 5.56
N LYS A 80 -10.56 -14.97 4.70
CA LYS A 80 -11.01 -16.28 4.26
C LYS A 80 -10.77 -16.59 2.78
N HIS A 81 -10.62 -15.55 1.94
CA HIS A 81 -10.62 -15.71 0.48
C HIS A 81 -9.23 -15.64 -0.15
N PHE A 82 -8.21 -15.44 0.65
CA PHE A 82 -6.83 -15.32 0.20
C PHE A 82 -5.93 -16.27 0.98
N LYS A 83 -4.83 -16.66 0.38
CA LYS A 83 -3.79 -17.49 1.02
C LYS A 83 -2.40 -16.95 0.74
N ILE A 84 -1.45 -17.31 1.57
CA ILE A 84 -0.03 -16.98 1.39
C ILE A 84 0.44 -17.47 0.01
N ASN A 85 1.25 -16.67 -0.66
CA ASN A 85 1.77 -16.83 -2.02
C ASN A 85 0.76 -16.54 -3.15
N ASP A 86 -0.47 -16.15 -2.85
CA ASP A 86 -1.36 -15.64 -3.90
C ASP A 86 -0.76 -14.36 -4.50
N ARG A 87 -0.79 -14.28 -5.84
CA ARG A 87 -0.43 -13.06 -6.57
C ARG A 87 -1.65 -12.18 -6.70
N VAL A 88 -1.50 -10.93 -6.30
CA VAL A 88 -2.60 -9.96 -6.24
C VAL A 88 -2.18 -8.61 -6.80
N PHE A 89 -3.16 -7.85 -7.29
CA PHE A 89 -3.02 -6.41 -7.39
C PHE A 89 -3.84 -5.74 -6.28
N VAL A 90 -3.47 -4.53 -5.91
CA VAL A 90 -4.12 -3.79 -4.82
C VAL A 90 -4.83 -2.58 -5.38
N SER A 91 -6.17 -2.55 -5.26
CA SER A 91 -6.96 -1.38 -5.60
C SER A 91 -6.85 -0.31 -4.52
N HIS A 92 -6.71 0.94 -4.93
CA HIS A 92 -6.74 2.09 -4.03
C HIS A 92 -8.17 2.60 -3.76
N HIS A 93 -9.15 2.09 -4.48
CA HIS A 93 -10.57 2.41 -4.26
C HIS A 93 -11.11 1.52 -3.14
N VAL A 94 -11.24 2.09 -1.96
CA VAL A 94 -11.74 1.38 -0.77
C VAL A 94 -13.05 2.02 -0.34
N PRO A 95 -14.22 1.44 -0.71
CA PRO A 95 -15.50 1.96 -0.28
C PRO A 95 -15.68 1.81 1.23
N CYS A 96 -16.30 2.78 1.86
CA CYS A 96 -16.61 2.72 3.29
C CYS A 96 -17.88 1.92 3.59
N PHE A 97 -18.73 1.72 2.59
CA PHE A 97 -20.06 1.09 2.69
C PHE A 97 -21.01 1.74 3.70
N ASP A 98 -20.77 3.00 4.06
CA ASP A 98 -21.53 3.75 5.05
C ASP A 98 -21.57 5.25 4.69
N CYS A 99 -21.97 5.56 3.46
CA CYS A 99 -22.15 6.94 3.00
C CYS A 99 -23.07 7.00 1.78
N TYR A 100 -23.61 8.18 1.51
CA TYR A 100 -24.48 8.44 0.35
C TYR A 100 -23.93 7.88 -0.97
N TYR A 101 -22.63 8.02 -1.23
CA TYR A 101 -22.02 7.54 -2.47
C TYR A 101 -21.98 6.01 -2.55
N CYS A 102 -21.67 5.35 -1.46
CA CYS A 102 -21.68 3.88 -1.41
C CYS A 102 -23.11 3.32 -1.56
N ASP A 103 -24.11 3.99 -0.97
CA ASP A 103 -25.52 3.62 -1.09
C ASP A 103 -26.03 3.73 -2.53
N ASN A 104 -25.39 4.56 -3.34
CA ASN A 104 -25.68 4.74 -4.76
C ASN A 104 -24.64 4.04 -5.68
N GLU A 105 -23.86 3.10 -5.17
CA GLU A 105 -22.84 2.33 -5.90
C GLU A 105 -21.74 3.19 -6.56
N GLN A 106 -21.51 4.39 -6.06
CA GLN A 106 -20.48 5.33 -6.54
C GLN A 106 -19.21 5.19 -5.71
N TYR A 107 -18.60 4.04 -5.73
CA TYR A 107 -17.50 3.64 -4.82
C TYR A 107 -16.18 4.40 -5.02
N SER A 108 -16.03 5.14 -6.12
CA SER A 108 -14.86 5.97 -6.39
C SER A 108 -15.04 7.46 -6.13
N ALA A 109 -16.20 7.85 -5.64
CA ALA A 109 -16.51 9.24 -5.35
C ALA A 109 -15.92 9.74 -4.02
#